data_faef07a0cc6cad1975a1a49fb7922053
#
_entry.id   faef07a0cc6cad1975a1a49fb7922053
#
_cell.length_a   1.000
_cell.length_b   1.000
_cell.length_c   1.000
_cell.angle_alpha   90.00
_cell.angle_beta   90.00
_cell.angle_gamma   90.00
#
_symmetry.space_group_name_H-M   'P 1'
#
loop_
_entity.id
_entity.type
_entity.pdbx_description
1 polymer ?
#
loop_
_entity_poly.entity_id
_entity_poly.type
_entity_poly.pdbx_seq_one_letter_code
_entity_poly.pdbx_strand_id
1 'polypeptide(L)'
;DQKDSAIFADNYIHKWLVNQMIMDKSEEMIPMEVLKVEKKINKYKMSLISYEFEQFYINKRLETIISDSQISKYYENHLDDFVLNDYAVKCMYLQVPKKSKFIKEIKRNYHLKNEDMIDKIMEIGQNEEVSLYYSPEEWVFFDDLLKQIPIIEKYSKVEFIKKKKKVILEFNNYIYFINVFDYIIKNGTS
;
A
#
# COMPACT_ATOMS: atom_id res chain seq x y z
N ASP A 1 23.42 37.58 4.61
CA ASP A 1 24.55 38.41 4.25
C ASP A 1 24.03 39.76 3.78
N GLN A 2 24.74 40.90 4.14
CA GLN A 2 24.27 42.26 3.80
C GLN A 2 24.15 42.47 2.29
N LYS A 3 24.95 41.79 1.48
CA LYS A 3 24.87 41.86 0.01
C LYS A 3 23.59 41.21 -0.52
N ASP A 4 23.18 40.07 0.04
CA ASP A 4 21.98 39.37 -0.39
C ASP A 4 20.71 40.18 -0.04
N SER A 5 20.73 40.86 1.11
CA SER A 5 19.66 41.76 1.53
C SER A 5 19.52 42.96 0.62
N ALA A 6 20.62 43.57 0.16
CA ALA A 6 20.59 44.71 -0.76
C ALA A 6 20.08 44.32 -2.15
N ILE A 7 20.50 43.13 -2.68
CA ILE A 7 20.01 42.60 -3.95
C ILE A 7 18.52 42.27 -3.86
N PHE A 8 18.08 41.71 -2.73
CA PHE A 8 16.67 41.44 -2.51
C PHE A 8 15.81 42.72 -2.49
N ALA A 9 16.29 43.77 -1.77
CA ALA A 9 15.61 45.04 -1.71
C ALA A 9 15.52 45.71 -3.09
N ASP A 10 16.59 45.68 -3.86
CA ASP A 10 16.65 46.24 -5.21
C ASP A 10 15.67 45.52 -6.16
N ASN A 11 15.65 44.21 -6.14
CA ASN A 11 14.70 43.42 -6.91
C ASN A 11 13.26 43.65 -6.51
N TYR A 12 12.99 43.82 -5.21
CA TYR A 12 11.67 44.18 -4.71
C TYR A 12 11.21 45.55 -5.20
N ILE A 13 12.07 46.58 -5.05
CA ILE A 13 11.79 47.93 -5.49
C ILE A 13 11.55 47.99 -7.00
N HIS A 14 12.41 47.28 -7.78
CA HIS A 14 12.26 47.22 -9.23
C HIS A 14 10.90 46.60 -9.61
N LYS A 15 10.57 45.47 -9.02
CA LYS A 15 9.28 44.79 -9.25
C LYS A 15 8.08 45.66 -8.86
N TRP A 16 8.19 46.38 -7.75
CA TRP A 16 7.15 47.30 -7.30
C TRP A 16 6.95 48.45 -8.30
N LEU A 17 8.05 49.08 -8.76
CA LEU A 17 8.02 50.16 -9.75
C LEU A 17 7.36 49.70 -11.06
N VAL A 18 7.79 48.52 -11.57
CA VAL A 18 7.18 47.95 -12.79
C VAL A 18 5.68 47.71 -12.62
N ASN A 19 5.26 47.20 -11.48
CA ASN A 19 3.85 46.98 -11.19
C ASN A 19 3.09 48.30 -11.14
N GLN A 20 3.65 49.35 -10.51
CA GLN A 20 3.02 50.68 -10.43
C GLN A 20 2.86 51.28 -11.83
N MET A 21 3.92 51.23 -12.66
CA MET A 21 3.84 51.73 -14.03
C MET A 21 2.79 50.98 -14.89
N ILE A 22 2.65 49.64 -14.67
CA ILE A 22 1.60 48.88 -15.35
C ILE A 22 0.22 49.33 -14.89
N MET A 23 0.03 49.57 -13.59
CA MET A 23 -1.25 50.03 -13.04
C MET A 23 -1.63 51.39 -13.63
N ASP A 24 -0.71 52.36 -13.57
CA ASP A 24 -0.94 53.71 -14.10
C ASP A 24 -1.28 53.69 -15.62
N LYS A 25 -0.53 52.87 -16.37
CA LYS A 25 -0.76 52.75 -17.82
C LYS A 25 -2.04 51.99 -18.14
N SER A 26 -2.44 51.03 -17.32
CA SER A 26 -3.67 50.27 -17.52
C SER A 26 -4.91 51.16 -17.26
N GLU A 27 -4.86 52.03 -16.28
CA GLU A 27 -5.94 52.98 -16.02
C GLU A 27 -6.13 54.00 -17.18
N GLU A 28 -5.03 54.38 -17.83
CA GLU A 28 -5.06 55.26 -18.98
C GLU A 28 -5.58 54.56 -20.26
N MET A 29 -5.22 53.31 -20.47
CA MET A 29 -5.42 52.62 -21.76
C MET A 29 -6.65 51.73 -21.81
N ILE A 30 -7.10 51.20 -20.66
CA ILE A 30 -8.16 50.19 -20.63
C ILE A 30 -9.49 50.85 -20.13
N PRO A 31 -10.56 50.81 -20.94
CA PRO A 31 -11.85 51.31 -20.48
C PRO A 31 -12.32 50.56 -19.21
N MET A 32 -12.84 51.29 -18.24
CA MET A 32 -13.32 50.74 -16.95
C MET A 32 -14.34 49.59 -17.12
N GLU A 33 -15.14 49.65 -18.18
CA GLU A 33 -16.13 48.63 -18.53
C GLU A 33 -15.49 47.28 -18.93
N VAL A 34 -14.28 47.33 -19.45
CA VAL A 34 -13.50 46.11 -19.85
C VAL A 34 -12.77 45.52 -18.66
N LEU A 35 -12.28 46.33 -17.76
CA LEU A 35 -11.55 45.91 -16.57
C LEU A 35 -12.38 44.99 -15.66
N LYS A 36 -13.65 45.30 -15.40
CA LYS A 36 -14.58 44.50 -14.55
C LYS A 36 -13.90 43.90 -13.31
N VAL A 37 -12.88 44.59 -12.78
CA VAL A 37 -11.96 44.08 -11.75
C VAL A 37 -12.72 43.78 -10.48
N GLU A 38 -13.59 44.66 -10.03
CA GLU A 38 -14.38 44.44 -8.83
C GLU A 38 -15.24 43.18 -8.90
N LYS A 39 -15.85 42.94 -10.07
CA LYS A 39 -16.67 41.74 -10.29
C LYS A 39 -15.82 40.45 -10.23
N LYS A 40 -14.60 40.50 -10.75
CA LYS A 40 -13.63 39.39 -10.68
C LYS A 40 -13.14 39.17 -9.25
N ILE A 41 -12.80 40.24 -8.53
CA ILE A 41 -12.37 40.19 -7.14
C ILE A 41 -13.48 39.61 -6.26
N ASN A 42 -14.71 40.08 -6.40
CA ASN A 42 -15.83 39.55 -5.62
C ASN A 42 -16.11 38.09 -5.91
N LYS A 43 -16.04 37.67 -7.16
CA LYS A 43 -16.17 36.24 -7.52
C LYS A 43 -15.08 35.38 -6.88
N TYR A 44 -13.84 35.85 -6.93
CA TYR A 44 -12.70 35.15 -6.32
C TYR A 44 -12.79 35.11 -4.79
N LYS A 45 -13.15 36.25 -4.18
CA LYS A 45 -13.41 36.32 -2.74
C LYS A 45 -14.48 35.32 -2.29
N MET A 46 -15.59 35.24 -3.03
CA MET A 46 -16.66 34.28 -2.71
C MET A 46 -16.19 32.83 -2.84
N SER A 47 -15.41 32.53 -3.86
CA SER A 47 -14.87 31.14 -4.00
C SER A 47 -13.92 30.78 -2.86
N LEU A 48 -13.08 31.67 -2.39
CA LEU A 48 -12.22 31.47 -1.23
C LEU A 48 -13.02 31.24 0.06
N ILE A 49 -14.03 32.12 0.29
CA ILE A 49 -14.89 32.01 1.49
C ILE A 49 -15.64 30.66 1.47
N SER A 50 -16.17 30.24 0.32
CA SER A 50 -16.86 28.95 0.18
C SER A 50 -15.93 27.81 0.48
N TYR A 51 -14.71 27.84 -0.06
CA TYR A 51 -13.70 26.82 0.21
C TYR A 51 -13.34 26.71 1.69
N GLU A 52 -13.05 27.83 2.34
CA GLU A 52 -12.72 27.87 3.77
C GLU A 52 -13.91 27.39 4.64
N PHE A 53 -15.13 27.78 4.26
CA PHE A 53 -16.32 27.32 4.96
C PHE A 53 -16.52 25.80 4.82
N GLU A 54 -16.34 25.25 3.62
CA GLU A 54 -16.43 23.82 3.39
C GLU A 54 -15.38 23.06 4.20
N GLN A 55 -14.12 23.53 4.19
CA GLN A 55 -13.04 22.92 4.98
C GLN A 55 -13.34 22.97 6.49
N PHE A 56 -13.77 24.11 6.99
CA PHE A 56 -14.15 24.26 8.40
C PHE A 56 -15.30 23.30 8.78
N TYR A 57 -16.32 23.23 7.94
CA TYR A 57 -17.49 22.41 8.18
C TYR A 57 -17.17 20.91 8.15
N ILE A 58 -16.37 20.49 7.17
CA ILE A 58 -15.89 19.10 7.06
C ILE A 58 -15.08 18.74 8.30
N ASN A 59 -14.06 19.53 8.63
CA ASN A 59 -13.17 19.27 9.76
C ASN A 59 -13.91 19.26 11.12
N LYS A 60 -14.96 20.04 11.26
CA LYS A 60 -15.77 20.07 12.48
C LYS A 60 -16.70 18.87 12.64
N ARG A 61 -17.12 18.26 11.52
CA ARG A 61 -18.11 17.17 11.51
C ARG A 61 -17.53 15.81 11.14
N LEU A 62 -16.31 15.79 10.61
CA LEU A 62 -15.65 14.54 10.27
C LEU A 62 -15.31 13.78 11.54
N GLU A 63 -15.99 12.68 11.78
CA GLU A 63 -15.60 11.71 12.78
C GLU A 63 -14.37 10.95 12.27
N THR A 64 -13.19 11.28 12.82
CA THR A 64 -11.93 10.64 12.43
C THR A 64 -11.68 9.34 13.17
N ILE A 65 -12.43 9.09 14.25
CA ILE A 65 -12.34 7.87 15.05
C ILE A 65 -13.50 6.96 14.64
N ILE A 66 -13.18 5.90 13.92
CA ILE A 66 -14.16 4.88 13.51
C ILE A 66 -14.10 3.77 14.55
N SER A 67 -15.25 3.43 15.14
CA SER A 67 -15.36 2.33 16.10
C SER A 67 -15.44 0.97 15.40
N ASP A 68 -15.01 -0.09 16.10
CA ASP A 68 -15.12 -1.48 15.58
C ASP A 68 -16.58 -1.85 15.23
N SER A 69 -17.54 -1.31 15.98
CA SER A 69 -18.96 -1.50 15.68
C SER A 69 -19.39 -0.88 14.35
N GLN A 70 -18.86 0.28 13.99
CA GLN A 70 -19.13 0.91 12.69
C GLN A 70 -18.48 0.13 11.56
N ILE A 71 -17.26 -0.38 11.76
CA ILE A 71 -16.56 -1.24 10.80
C ILE A 71 -17.37 -2.51 10.56
N SER A 72 -17.78 -3.21 11.61
CA SER A 72 -18.59 -4.43 11.50
C SER A 72 -19.91 -4.20 10.76
N LYS A 73 -20.61 -3.13 11.13
CA LYS A 73 -21.88 -2.78 10.48
C LYS A 73 -21.71 -2.42 8.99
N TYR A 74 -20.63 -1.71 8.66
CA TYR A 74 -20.31 -1.40 7.27
C TYR A 74 -20.03 -2.68 6.48
N TYR A 75 -19.19 -3.55 7.01
CA TYR A 75 -18.87 -4.85 6.42
C TYR A 75 -20.11 -5.71 6.16
N GLU A 76 -20.98 -5.86 7.18
CA GLU A 76 -22.24 -6.64 7.06
C GLU A 76 -23.16 -6.11 5.97
N ASN A 77 -23.22 -4.79 5.77
CA ASN A 77 -24.08 -4.18 4.76
C ASN A 77 -23.47 -4.13 3.35
N HIS A 78 -22.16 -4.46 3.21
CA HIS A 78 -21.42 -4.33 1.95
C HIS A 78 -20.63 -5.60 1.62
N LEU A 79 -21.13 -6.77 2.02
CA LEU A 79 -20.45 -8.06 1.80
C LEU A 79 -20.04 -8.29 0.34
N ASP A 80 -20.84 -7.82 -0.59
CA ASP A 80 -20.58 -7.95 -2.03
C ASP A 80 -19.33 -7.18 -2.49
N ASP A 81 -18.97 -6.10 -1.77
CA ASP A 81 -17.76 -5.31 -2.06
C ASP A 81 -16.48 -6.00 -1.54
N PHE A 82 -16.64 -6.95 -0.61
CA PHE A 82 -15.53 -7.67 0.04
C PHE A 82 -15.33 -9.10 -0.50
N VAL A 83 -15.89 -9.40 -1.65
CA VAL A 83 -15.69 -10.70 -2.29
C VAL A 83 -14.25 -10.85 -2.78
N LEU A 84 -13.57 -11.91 -2.35
CA LEU A 84 -12.20 -12.19 -2.75
C LEU A 84 -12.09 -12.47 -4.25
N ASN A 85 -11.27 -11.70 -4.94
CA ASN A 85 -10.98 -11.87 -6.37
C ASN A 85 -9.93 -12.94 -6.66
N ASP A 86 -9.18 -13.36 -5.65
CA ASP A 86 -8.18 -14.44 -5.72
C ASP A 86 -8.28 -15.35 -4.51
N TYR A 87 -7.57 -16.46 -4.55
CA TYR A 87 -7.40 -17.35 -3.41
C TYR A 87 -6.47 -16.74 -2.38
N ALA A 88 -6.78 -16.88 -1.10
CA ALA A 88 -5.91 -16.48 -0.01
C ALA A 88 -5.45 -17.72 0.78
N VAL A 89 -4.23 -17.71 1.26
CA VAL A 89 -3.64 -18.80 2.02
C VAL A 89 -2.89 -18.28 3.24
N LYS A 90 -2.91 -19.04 4.33
CA LYS A 90 -1.95 -18.94 5.43
C LYS A 90 -0.91 -20.02 5.21
N CYS A 91 0.34 -19.66 5.12
CA CYS A 91 1.36 -20.65 4.74
C CYS A 91 2.75 -20.39 5.32
N MET A 92 3.57 -21.41 5.21
CA MET A 92 5.02 -21.32 5.36
C MET A 92 5.66 -21.84 4.09
N TYR A 93 6.76 -21.21 3.67
CA TYR A 93 7.67 -21.85 2.72
C TYR A 93 9.13 -21.59 3.09
N LEU A 94 9.99 -22.56 2.74
CA LEU A 94 11.44 -22.40 2.78
C LEU A 94 11.98 -22.61 1.36
N GLN A 95 12.87 -21.72 0.96
CA GLN A 95 13.69 -21.88 -0.23
C GLN A 95 15.12 -22.20 0.20
N VAL A 96 15.64 -23.34 -0.23
CA VAL A 96 16.91 -23.89 0.23
C VAL A 96 17.75 -24.33 -0.97
N PRO A 97 19.05 -24.01 -1.06
CA PRO A 97 19.93 -24.54 -2.09
C PRO A 97 19.98 -26.08 -2.07
N LYS A 98 19.99 -26.72 -3.26
CA LYS A 98 20.00 -28.18 -3.37
C LYS A 98 21.20 -28.86 -2.68
N LYS A 99 22.28 -28.13 -2.43
CA LYS A 99 23.48 -28.62 -1.74
C LYS A 99 23.54 -28.26 -0.25
N SER A 100 22.50 -27.65 0.28
CA SER A 100 22.48 -27.22 1.69
C SER A 100 22.47 -28.41 2.63
N LYS A 101 23.21 -28.31 3.71
CA LYS A 101 23.25 -29.29 4.81
C LYS A 101 21.93 -29.42 5.56
N PHE A 102 21.09 -28.40 5.49
CA PHE A 102 19.82 -28.31 6.23
C PHE A 102 18.68 -29.14 5.61
N ILE A 103 18.81 -29.61 4.35
CA ILE A 103 17.71 -30.26 3.62
C ILE A 103 17.12 -31.45 4.40
N LYS A 104 17.95 -32.30 5.02
CA LYS A 104 17.50 -33.48 5.77
C LYS A 104 16.68 -33.08 7.00
N GLU A 105 17.12 -32.05 7.68
CA GLU A 105 16.46 -31.52 8.89
C GLU A 105 15.17 -30.81 8.56
N ILE A 106 15.17 -29.93 7.55
CA ILE A 106 13.96 -29.26 7.05
C ILE A 106 12.92 -30.29 6.62
N LYS A 107 13.31 -31.29 5.83
CA LYS A 107 12.42 -32.37 5.38
C LYS A 107 11.73 -33.11 6.52
N ARG A 108 12.39 -33.22 7.67
CA ARG A 108 11.82 -33.84 8.88
C ARG A 108 10.84 -32.91 9.60
N ASN A 109 11.13 -31.62 9.66
CA ASN A 109 10.46 -30.67 10.53
C ASN A 109 9.44 -29.74 9.83
N TYR A 110 9.50 -29.56 8.49
CA TYR A 110 8.63 -28.60 7.77
C TYR A 110 7.12 -28.88 7.89
N HIS A 111 6.73 -30.03 8.40
CA HIS A 111 5.34 -30.37 8.68
C HIS A 111 4.74 -29.61 9.87
N LEU A 112 5.58 -29.06 10.74
CA LEU A 112 5.22 -28.22 11.91
C LEU A 112 4.11 -28.83 12.78
N LYS A 113 4.31 -30.06 13.22
CA LYS A 113 3.32 -30.79 14.02
C LYS A 113 3.31 -30.39 15.50
N ASN A 114 4.42 -29.85 16.01
CA ASN A 114 4.64 -29.44 17.40
C ASN A 114 5.61 -28.25 17.45
N GLU A 115 5.72 -27.65 18.64
CA GLU A 115 6.58 -26.50 18.90
C GLU A 115 8.05 -26.79 18.59
N ASP A 116 8.57 -27.96 18.98
CA ASP A 116 9.96 -28.34 18.69
C ASP A 116 10.30 -28.29 17.19
N MET A 117 9.34 -28.65 16.31
CA MET A 117 9.53 -28.57 14.87
C MET A 117 9.50 -27.14 14.36
N ILE A 118 8.66 -26.29 14.96
CA ILE A 118 8.58 -24.85 14.64
C ILE A 118 9.91 -24.20 15.01
N ASP A 119 10.38 -24.40 16.23
CA ASP A 119 11.63 -23.82 16.73
C ASP A 119 12.83 -24.20 15.86
N LYS A 120 12.94 -25.45 15.46
CA LYS A 120 14.01 -25.91 14.54
C LYS A 120 13.93 -25.25 13.15
N ILE A 121 12.74 -25.08 12.61
CA ILE A 121 12.55 -24.40 11.32
C ILE A 121 12.90 -22.92 11.44
N MET A 122 12.51 -22.28 12.53
CA MET A 122 12.84 -20.89 12.79
C MET A 122 14.34 -20.66 12.97
N GLU A 123 15.03 -21.57 13.71
CA GLU A 123 16.48 -21.55 13.85
C GLU A 123 17.20 -21.70 12.50
N ILE A 124 16.77 -22.66 11.68
CA ILE A 124 17.33 -22.86 10.34
C ILE A 124 17.07 -21.65 9.44
N GLY A 125 15.91 -21.03 9.57
CA GLY A 125 15.53 -19.83 8.82
C GLY A 125 16.39 -18.60 9.08
N GLN A 126 17.16 -18.57 10.18
CA GLN A 126 18.13 -17.51 10.48
C GLN A 126 19.43 -17.61 9.65
N ASN A 127 19.64 -18.71 8.94
CA ASN A 127 20.80 -18.88 8.10
C ASN A 127 20.64 -18.14 6.77
N GLU A 128 21.65 -17.41 6.34
CA GLU A 128 21.68 -16.65 5.08
C GLU A 128 21.43 -17.49 3.82
N GLU A 129 21.71 -18.81 3.87
CA GLU A 129 21.46 -19.74 2.76
C GLU A 129 19.98 -20.09 2.58
N VAL A 130 19.15 -19.85 3.61
CA VAL A 130 17.75 -20.27 3.66
C VAL A 130 16.84 -19.06 3.66
N SER A 131 15.94 -19.00 2.71
CA SER A 131 14.85 -18.00 2.76
C SER A 131 13.62 -18.66 3.38
N LEU A 132 13.21 -18.15 4.53
CA LEU A 132 12.04 -18.61 5.26
C LEU A 132 10.95 -17.53 5.22
N TYR A 133 9.77 -17.92 4.81
CA TYR A 133 8.53 -17.19 5.04
C TYR A 133 7.64 -18.04 5.96
N TYR A 134 7.22 -17.46 7.08
CA TYR A 134 6.37 -18.14 8.05
C TYR A 134 5.30 -17.15 8.55
N SER A 135 4.08 -17.36 8.15
CA SER A 135 2.94 -16.54 8.56
C SER A 135 1.71 -17.42 8.77
N PRO A 136 1.52 -17.96 9.97
CA PRO A 136 0.38 -18.82 10.30
C PRO A 136 -0.91 -18.01 10.52
N GLU A 137 -0.80 -16.70 10.82
CA GLU A 137 -1.94 -15.85 11.18
C GLU A 137 -2.37 -14.90 10.07
N GLU A 138 -1.47 -14.54 9.15
CA GLU A 138 -1.75 -13.57 8.11
C GLU A 138 -2.15 -14.23 6.80
N TRP A 139 -3.13 -13.64 6.13
CA TRP A 139 -3.56 -14.07 4.81
C TRP A 139 -2.67 -13.47 3.72
N VAL A 140 -2.23 -14.30 2.80
CA VAL A 140 -1.45 -13.92 1.61
C VAL A 140 -2.22 -14.34 0.37
N PHE A 141 -2.32 -13.46 -0.62
CA PHE A 141 -2.92 -13.83 -1.89
C PHE A 141 -2.05 -14.86 -2.62
N PHE A 142 -2.72 -15.82 -3.24
CA PHE A 142 -2.01 -16.91 -3.93
C PHE A 142 -1.13 -16.39 -5.08
N ASP A 143 -1.52 -15.33 -5.76
CA ASP A 143 -0.74 -14.72 -6.82
C ASP A 143 0.56 -14.06 -6.30
N ASP A 144 0.58 -13.60 -5.06
CA ASP A 144 1.80 -13.10 -4.42
C ASP A 144 2.74 -14.26 -4.04
N LEU A 145 2.18 -15.39 -3.62
CA LEU A 145 2.96 -16.61 -3.38
C LEU A 145 3.59 -17.12 -4.68
N LEU A 146 2.89 -17.03 -5.82
CA LEU A 146 3.42 -17.42 -7.14
C LEU A 146 4.64 -16.59 -7.55
N LYS A 147 4.69 -15.31 -7.21
CA LYS A 147 5.85 -14.44 -7.50
C LYS A 147 7.11 -14.93 -6.77
N GLN A 148 6.94 -15.50 -5.58
CA GLN A 148 8.03 -16.03 -4.77
C GLN A 148 8.40 -17.48 -5.16
N ILE A 149 7.42 -18.26 -5.58
CA ILE A 149 7.59 -19.69 -5.91
C ILE A 149 6.97 -19.99 -7.28
N PRO A 150 7.59 -19.56 -8.39
CA PRO A 150 7.02 -19.65 -9.75
C PRO A 150 6.66 -21.07 -10.20
N ILE A 151 7.33 -22.09 -9.65
CA ILE A 151 7.05 -23.50 -9.99
C ILE A 151 5.61 -23.93 -9.65
N ILE A 152 4.94 -23.21 -8.76
CA ILE A 152 3.55 -23.50 -8.37
C ILE A 152 2.58 -23.24 -9.54
N GLU A 153 2.92 -22.39 -10.51
CA GLU A 153 2.11 -22.15 -11.70
C GLU A 153 1.78 -23.40 -12.50
N LYS A 154 2.62 -24.45 -12.40
CA LYS A 154 2.40 -25.73 -13.06
C LYS A 154 1.19 -26.50 -12.50
N TYR A 155 0.66 -26.07 -11.37
CA TYR A 155 -0.50 -26.67 -10.72
C TYR A 155 -1.70 -25.73 -10.81
N SER A 156 -2.92 -26.30 -10.91
CA SER A 156 -4.09 -25.46 -10.73
C SER A 156 -4.12 -24.93 -9.29
N LYS A 157 -4.50 -23.66 -9.09
CA LYS A 157 -4.60 -23.04 -7.75
C LYS A 157 -5.40 -23.92 -6.78
N VAL A 158 -6.57 -24.38 -7.23
CA VAL A 158 -7.46 -25.22 -6.41
C VAL A 158 -6.82 -26.55 -6.04
N GLU A 159 -6.16 -27.21 -7.00
CA GLU A 159 -5.49 -28.50 -6.76
C GLU A 159 -4.35 -28.31 -5.76
N PHE A 160 -3.54 -27.28 -5.92
CA PHE A 160 -2.43 -27.01 -5.03
C PHE A 160 -2.91 -26.76 -3.59
N ILE A 161 -3.89 -25.88 -3.42
CA ILE A 161 -4.40 -25.49 -2.11
C ILE A 161 -5.12 -26.64 -1.40
N LYS A 162 -5.98 -27.37 -2.12
CA LYS A 162 -6.80 -28.44 -1.51
C LYS A 162 -6.06 -29.75 -1.34
N LYS A 163 -5.26 -30.15 -2.33
CA LYS A 163 -4.63 -31.49 -2.36
C LYS A 163 -3.17 -31.49 -1.96
N LYS A 164 -2.45 -30.40 -2.17
CA LYS A 164 -1.00 -30.31 -1.96
C LYS A 164 -0.61 -29.36 -0.83
N LYS A 165 -1.34 -29.41 0.29
CA LYS A 165 -1.08 -28.55 1.46
C LYS A 165 0.36 -28.63 1.99
N LYS A 166 1.03 -29.79 1.82
CA LYS A 166 2.41 -30.03 2.24
C LYS A 166 3.16 -30.62 1.08
N VAL A 167 4.05 -29.83 0.46
CA VAL A 167 4.71 -30.23 -0.77
C VAL A 167 6.18 -29.81 -0.75
N ILE A 168 6.99 -30.62 -1.42
CA ILE A 168 8.40 -30.34 -1.70
C ILE A 168 8.51 -30.22 -3.22
N LEU A 169 9.00 -29.07 -3.69
CA LEU A 169 9.20 -28.80 -5.10
C LEU A 169 10.67 -28.50 -5.38
N GLU A 170 11.16 -28.95 -6.51
CA GLU A 170 12.50 -28.63 -6.98
C GLU A 170 12.42 -27.74 -8.21
N PHE A 171 13.08 -26.60 -8.15
CA PHE A 171 13.16 -25.68 -9.26
C PHE A 171 14.53 -24.99 -9.32
N ASN A 172 15.17 -25.04 -10.49
CA ASN A 172 16.53 -24.56 -10.68
C ASN A 172 17.50 -25.19 -9.65
N ASN A 173 18.24 -24.38 -8.91
CA ASN A 173 19.19 -24.81 -7.90
C ASN A 173 18.62 -24.89 -6.48
N TYR A 174 17.30 -24.76 -6.34
CA TYR A 174 16.62 -24.70 -5.04
C TYR A 174 15.61 -25.80 -4.85
N ILE A 175 15.38 -26.13 -3.58
CA ILE A 175 14.28 -26.96 -3.10
C ILE A 175 13.36 -26.06 -2.29
N TYR A 176 12.07 -26.13 -2.58
CA TYR A 176 11.02 -25.41 -1.87
C TYR A 176 10.24 -26.38 -1.01
N PHE A 177 10.17 -26.08 0.29
CA PHE A 177 9.33 -26.80 1.24
C PHE A 177 8.14 -25.89 1.55
N ILE A 178 6.93 -26.34 1.25
CA ILE A 178 5.73 -25.52 1.38
C ILE A 178 4.75 -26.24 2.29
N ASN A 179 4.17 -25.49 3.22
CA ASN A 179 3.11 -25.94 4.11
C ASN A 179 2.00 -24.91 4.15
N VAL A 180 0.81 -25.27 3.66
CA VAL A 180 -0.40 -24.42 3.71
C VAL A 180 -1.19 -24.81 4.95
N PHE A 181 -1.37 -23.87 5.86
CA PHE A 181 -2.09 -24.05 7.12
C PHE A 181 -3.58 -23.96 6.90
N ASP A 182 -3.99 -22.89 6.20
CA ASP A 182 -5.39 -22.58 5.92
C ASP A 182 -5.56 -21.91 4.56
N TYR A 183 -6.78 -21.85 4.03
CA TYR A 183 -7.07 -21.24 2.74
C TYR A 183 -8.50 -20.75 2.62
N ILE A 184 -8.68 -19.67 1.85
CA ILE A 184 -9.98 -19.17 1.41
C ILE A 184 -10.02 -19.26 -0.11
N ILE A 185 -11.12 -19.80 -0.62
CA ILE A 185 -11.30 -19.92 -2.07
C ILE A 185 -11.82 -18.61 -2.67
N LYS A 186 -11.48 -18.37 -3.93
CA LYS A 186 -12.05 -17.26 -4.71
C LYS A 186 -13.58 -17.26 -4.63
N ASN A 187 -14.20 -16.10 -4.51
CA ASN A 187 -15.62 -15.86 -4.28
C ASN A 187 -16.12 -16.27 -2.87
N GLY A 188 -15.23 -16.59 -1.95
CA GLY A 188 -15.54 -16.66 -0.54
C GLY A 188 -15.53 -15.26 0.08
N THR A 189 -16.36 -15.01 1.07
CA THR A 189 -16.22 -13.84 1.95
C THR A 189 -15.09 -14.09 2.92
N SER A 190 -14.27 -13.08 3.14
CA SER A 190 -13.18 -13.08 4.12
C SER A 190 -13.72 -13.03 5.55
#